data_33bbafb2a53a744c9914cd231e301643
#
_entry.id   33bbafb2a53a744c9914cd231e301643
#
_cell.length_a   1.000
_cell.length_b   1.000
_cell.length_c   1.000
_cell.angle_alpha   90.00
_cell.angle_beta   90.00
_cell.angle_gamma   90.00
#
_symmetry.space_group_name_H-M   'P 1'
#
loop_
_entity.id
_entity.type
_entity.pdbx_description
1 polymer ?
#
loop_
_entity_poly.entity_id
_entity_poly.type
_entity_poly.pdbx_seq_one_letter_code
_entity_poly.pdbx_strand_id
1 'polypeptide(L)'
;GKVVMQTVLMQLIQYEPVTEQVYTRPLLICPPWINKFYILDLRPENSFIKWCTEQGLTVFVISWVNPDEKLSDKTFEDYMNEGLLAALDGVEQATGEREVTTIGYCLGGSLMATTLAYMGAIGDDRIKATTFFTAQVDFSEPGELGVFIDDDQLTHLEQVMDQKGYLDGAEMASSFNMLRANDLIWSFVVNNYLMGKDPFPFDLLFWNADATRMPPKMHSFYLREMYQRNHLIEPGAIKMNGVGIDLSNVKVPVETD
;
A
#
# COMPACT_ATOMS: atom_id res chain seq x y z
N GLY A 1 2.80 -15.23 11.42
CA GLY A 1 3.61 -14.08 11.83
C GLY A 1 3.31 -13.58 13.22
N LYS A 2 4.20 -12.81 13.78
CA LYS A 2 4.05 -12.19 15.11
C LYS A 2 4.21 -10.68 15.00
N VAL A 3 3.34 -9.92 15.67
CA VAL A 3 3.50 -8.47 15.76
C VAL A 3 4.70 -8.15 16.65
N VAL A 4 5.69 -7.45 16.10
CA VAL A 4 6.93 -7.08 16.79
C VAL A 4 6.98 -5.60 17.15
N MET A 5 6.17 -4.78 16.45
CA MET A 5 6.04 -3.35 16.71
C MET A 5 4.64 -2.88 16.33
N GLN A 6 4.20 -1.80 16.96
CA GLN A 6 2.91 -1.16 16.64
C GLN A 6 3.02 0.36 16.76
N THR A 7 2.42 1.06 15.81
CA THR A 7 2.12 2.50 15.87
C THR A 7 0.61 2.72 15.86
N VAL A 8 0.17 3.95 15.78
CA VAL A 8 -1.27 4.25 15.62
C VAL A 8 -1.79 3.90 14.21
N LEU A 9 -0.90 3.83 13.21
CA LEU A 9 -1.24 3.56 11.81
C LEU A 9 -0.98 2.13 11.37
N MET A 10 -0.09 1.39 12.03
CA MET A 10 0.28 0.05 11.57
C MET A 10 0.73 -0.89 12.67
N GLN A 11 0.70 -2.16 12.36
CA GLN A 11 1.41 -3.23 13.06
C GLN A 11 2.49 -3.79 12.14
N LEU A 12 3.71 -3.95 12.64
CA LEU A 12 4.78 -4.63 11.92
C LEU A 12 4.78 -6.11 12.30
N ILE A 13 4.55 -6.97 11.30
CA ILE A 13 4.47 -8.41 11.48
C ILE A 13 5.76 -9.03 10.98
N GLN A 14 6.45 -9.78 11.85
CA GLN A 14 7.58 -10.62 11.48
C GLN A 14 7.11 -12.06 11.27
N TYR A 15 7.50 -12.66 10.16
CA TYR A 15 7.29 -14.07 9.87
C TYR A 15 8.52 -14.88 10.28
N GLU A 16 8.26 -16.03 10.91
CA GLU A 16 9.35 -16.93 11.35
C GLU A 16 10.02 -17.56 10.12
N PRO A 17 11.35 -17.63 10.10
CA PRO A 17 12.06 -18.34 9.05
C PRO A 17 11.74 -19.84 9.09
N VAL A 18 11.68 -20.46 7.92
CA VAL A 18 11.41 -21.90 7.76
C VAL A 18 12.65 -22.66 7.30
N THR A 19 13.77 -21.98 7.10
CA THR A 19 15.08 -22.51 6.71
C THR A 19 16.05 -22.46 7.90
N GLU A 20 17.05 -23.35 7.91
CA GLU A 20 18.08 -23.39 8.99
C GLU A 20 18.94 -22.12 9.00
N GLN A 21 19.15 -21.51 7.86
CA GLN A 21 19.89 -20.27 7.68
C GLN A 21 19.06 -19.28 6.86
N VAL A 22 19.22 -18.00 7.17
CA VAL A 22 18.56 -16.91 6.47
C VAL A 22 19.61 -15.92 5.99
N TYR A 23 19.26 -15.17 4.94
CA TYR A 23 20.07 -14.02 4.52
C TYR A 23 20.09 -12.96 5.63
N THR A 24 21.25 -12.33 5.81
CA THR A 24 21.45 -11.29 6.84
C THR A 24 20.48 -10.12 6.68
N ARG A 25 20.30 -9.65 5.43
CA ARG A 25 19.44 -8.51 5.14
C ARG A 25 17.96 -8.93 5.10
N PRO A 26 17.10 -8.38 5.99
CA PRO A 26 15.68 -8.68 6.00
C PRO A 26 14.95 -8.09 4.79
N LEU A 27 13.78 -8.64 4.49
CA LEU A 27 12.81 -8.13 3.53
C LEU A 27 11.67 -7.43 4.28
N LEU A 28 11.44 -6.15 3.97
CA LEU A 28 10.29 -5.38 4.44
C LEU A 28 9.30 -5.16 3.29
N ILE A 29 8.06 -5.61 3.48
CA ILE A 29 6.98 -5.43 2.51
C ILE A 29 6.05 -4.32 2.96
N CYS A 30 5.86 -3.33 2.09
CA CYS A 30 4.91 -2.23 2.25
C CYS A 30 3.71 -2.44 1.30
N PRO A 31 2.62 -3.07 1.74
CA PRO A 31 1.41 -3.25 0.94
C PRO A 31 0.57 -1.98 0.92
N PRO A 32 -0.43 -1.89 0.04
CA PRO A 32 -1.39 -0.80 0.07
C PRO A 32 -2.26 -0.86 1.34
N TRP A 33 -2.91 0.26 1.66
CA TRP A 33 -3.93 0.34 2.73
C TRP A 33 -5.36 0.51 2.20
N ILE A 34 -5.54 0.46 0.88
CA ILE A 34 -6.87 0.34 0.24
C ILE A 34 -7.50 -1.00 0.58
N ASN A 35 -6.68 -2.05 0.60
CA ASN A 35 -7.06 -3.40 0.99
C ASN A 35 -6.09 -3.93 2.04
N LYS A 36 -6.43 -5.04 2.66
CA LYS A 36 -5.60 -5.65 3.69
C LYS A 36 -4.41 -6.43 3.11
N PHE A 37 -3.31 -6.43 3.85
CA PHE A 37 -2.02 -7.02 3.44
C PHE A 37 -2.09 -8.50 3.08
N TYR A 38 -3.06 -9.25 3.63
CA TYR A 38 -3.10 -10.70 3.52
C TYR A 38 -3.46 -11.23 2.13
N ILE A 39 -3.66 -10.37 1.12
CA ILE A 39 -3.60 -10.81 -0.29
C ILE A 39 -2.29 -11.53 -0.59
N LEU A 40 -1.20 -11.16 0.09
CA LEU A 40 0.10 -11.79 -0.04
C LEU A 40 0.25 -13.08 0.78
N ASP A 41 -0.78 -13.44 1.55
CA ASP A 41 -0.78 -14.59 2.47
C ASP A 41 -2.20 -15.15 2.67
N LEU A 42 -2.88 -15.49 1.56
CA LEU A 42 -4.28 -15.93 1.58
C LEU A 42 -4.43 -17.32 2.21
N ARG A 43 -3.59 -18.26 1.83
CA ARG A 43 -3.53 -19.64 2.35
C ARG A 43 -2.19 -20.28 1.99
N PRO A 44 -1.81 -21.43 2.58
CA PRO A 44 -0.49 -22.03 2.36
C PRO A 44 -0.10 -22.26 0.91
N GLU A 45 -1.06 -22.52 0.04
CA GLU A 45 -0.85 -22.74 -1.41
C GLU A 45 -0.77 -21.43 -2.20
N ASN A 46 -1.29 -20.33 -1.63
CA ASN A 46 -1.38 -18.99 -2.21
C ASN A 46 -0.75 -17.95 -1.29
N SER A 47 0.48 -18.19 -0.84
CA SER A 47 1.21 -17.27 0.02
C SER A 47 2.55 -16.89 -0.60
N PHE A 48 2.65 -15.65 -1.04
CA PHE A 48 3.92 -15.06 -1.46
C PHE A 48 4.88 -14.92 -0.26
N ILE A 49 4.36 -14.58 0.91
CA ILE A 49 5.15 -14.47 2.13
C ILE A 49 5.78 -15.80 2.52
N LYS A 50 5.01 -16.90 2.45
CA LYS A 50 5.53 -18.24 2.67
C LYS A 50 6.66 -18.56 1.68
N TRP A 51 6.43 -18.30 0.40
CA TRP A 51 7.47 -18.49 -0.61
C TRP A 51 8.74 -17.71 -0.26
N CYS A 52 8.65 -16.45 0.13
CA CYS A 52 9.80 -15.65 0.56
C CYS A 52 10.55 -16.30 1.74
N THR A 53 9.82 -16.78 2.76
CA THR A 53 10.45 -17.43 3.92
C THR A 53 11.12 -18.77 3.53
N GLU A 54 10.57 -19.50 2.57
CA GLU A 54 11.16 -20.72 2.01
C GLU A 54 12.42 -20.43 1.17
N GLN A 55 12.59 -19.19 0.68
CA GLN A 55 13.84 -18.75 0.02
C GLN A 55 14.92 -18.28 1.02
N GLY A 56 14.70 -18.40 2.32
CA GLY A 56 15.67 -18.00 3.36
C GLY A 56 15.63 -16.50 3.68
N LEU A 57 14.53 -15.83 3.42
CA LEU A 57 14.36 -14.42 3.79
C LEU A 57 13.69 -14.29 5.16
N THR A 58 14.18 -13.38 5.98
CA THR A 58 13.46 -12.90 7.17
C THR A 58 12.48 -11.83 6.70
N VAL A 59 11.18 -12.14 6.76
CA VAL A 59 10.13 -11.31 6.16
C VAL A 59 9.41 -10.49 7.21
N PHE A 60 9.30 -9.19 6.96
CA PHE A 60 8.47 -8.25 7.70
C PHE A 60 7.39 -7.67 6.78
N VAL A 61 6.18 -7.53 7.30
CA VAL A 61 5.06 -6.96 6.54
C VAL A 61 4.37 -5.90 7.38
N ILE A 62 4.09 -4.76 6.77
CA ILE A 62 3.26 -3.72 7.36
C ILE A 62 1.79 -4.15 7.25
N SER A 63 1.10 -4.24 8.38
CA SER A 63 -0.35 -4.38 8.46
C SER A 63 -0.95 -3.04 8.85
N TRP A 64 -1.55 -2.35 7.90
CA TRP A 64 -2.15 -1.04 8.14
C TRP A 64 -3.42 -1.15 8.99
N VAL A 65 -3.60 -0.22 9.90
CA VAL A 65 -4.82 -0.09 10.70
C VAL A 65 -5.97 0.33 9.78
N ASN A 66 -7.15 -0.25 9.97
CA ASN A 66 -8.37 0.24 9.33
C ASN A 66 -8.84 1.50 10.09
N PRO A 67 -8.70 2.71 9.53
CA PRO A 67 -8.91 3.94 10.27
C PRO A 67 -10.36 4.17 10.63
N ASP A 68 -10.56 4.84 11.77
CA ASP A 68 -11.83 5.42 12.19
C ASP A 68 -11.73 6.96 12.23
N GLU A 69 -12.75 7.63 12.72
CA GLU A 69 -12.80 9.09 12.85
C GLU A 69 -11.64 9.70 13.66
N LYS A 70 -11.03 8.93 14.58
CA LYS A 70 -9.89 9.39 15.39
C LYS A 70 -8.62 9.58 14.58
N LEU A 71 -8.54 8.93 13.43
CA LEU A 71 -7.42 9.02 12.50
C LEU A 71 -7.70 9.94 11.31
N SER A 72 -8.80 10.72 11.35
CA SER A 72 -9.21 11.62 10.25
C SER A 72 -8.15 12.64 9.85
N ASP A 73 -7.30 13.05 10.79
CA ASP A 73 -6.24 14.02 10.57
C ASP A 73 -4.95 13.45 9.98
N LYS A 74 -4.86 12.11 9.84
CA LYS A 74 -3.67 11.46 9.33
C LYS A 74 -3.43 11.79 7.86
N THR A 75 -2.19 12.18 7.57
CA THR A 75 -1.71 12.62 6.26
C THR A 75 -0.91 11.54 5.56
N PHE A 76 -0.59 11.72 4.28
CA PHE A 76 0.33 10.86 3.55
C PHE A 76 1.74 10.88 4.17
N GLU A 77 2.17 12.04 4.71
CA GLU A 77 3.41 12.18 5.46
C GLU A 77 3.41 11.32 6.74
N ASP A 78 2.28 11.23 7.46
CA ASP A 78 2.15 10.36 8.62
C ASP A 78 2.30 8.88 8.23
N TYR A 79 1.76 8.46 7.09
CA TYR A 79 1.96 7.08 6.59
C TYR A 79 3.44 6.79 6.27
N MET A 80 4.18 7.80 5.79
CA MET A 80 5.63 7.67 5.66
C MET A 80 6.31 7.55 7.03
N ASN A 81 6.02 8.47 7.96
CA ASN A 81 6.73 8.58 9.24
C ASN A 81 6.35 7.46 10.22
N GLU A 82 5.05 7.31 10.49
CA GLU A 82 4.52 6.36 11.48
C GLU A 82 4.31 4.95 10.89
N GLY A 83 4.40 4.83 9.58
CA GLY A 83 4.33 3.59 8.83
C GLY A 83 5.72 3.11 8.41
N LEU A 84 6.16 3.53 7.22
CA LEU A 84 7.34 2.93 6.59
C LEU A 84 8.66 3.23 7.33
N LEU A 85 8.92 4.47 7.73
CA LEU A 85 10.14 4.81 8.50
C LEU A 85 10.14 4.16 9.87
N ALA A 86 8.99 4.14 10.57
CA ALA A 86 8.85 3.42 11.83
C ALA A 86 9.04 1.91 11.66
N ALA A 87 8.58 1.33 10.53
CA ALA A 87 8.81 -0.08 10.24
C ALA A 87 10.30 -0.41 10.06
N LEU A 88 11.09 0.49 9.44
CA LEU A 88 12.54 0.32 9.35
C LEU A 88 13.19 0.27 10.73
N ASP A 89 12.78 1.16 11.65
CA ASP A 89 13.24 1.15 13.04
C ASP A 89 12.84 -0.15 13.76
N GLY A 90 11.62 -0.64 13.50
CA GLY A 90 11.12 -1.90 14.06
C GLY A 90 11.89 -3.12 13.56
N VAL A 91 12.28 -3.15 12.29
CA VAL A 91 13.12 -4.23 11.73
C VAL A 91 14.49 -4.23 12.39
N GLU A 92 15.12 -3.06 12.53
CA GLU A 92 16.43 -2.93 13.19
C GLU A 92 16.36 -3.37 14.66
N GLN A 93 15.31 -2.98 15.39
CA GLN A 93 15.11 -3.41 16.78
C GLN A 93 14.90 -4.93 16.91
N ALA A 94 14.19 -5.55 15.97
CA ALA A 94 13.88 -6.97 16.01
C ALA A 94 15.05 -7.87 15.59
N THR A 95 15.92 -7.40 14.69
CA THR A 95 16.98 -8.23 14.07
C THR A 95 18.40 -7.78 14.39
N GLY A 96 18.59 -6.53 14.78
CA GLY A 96 19.91 -5.87 14.85
C GLY A 96 20.45 -5.45 13.49
N GLU A 97 19.73 -5.72 12.38
CA GLU A 97 20.15 -5.39 11.03
C GLU A 97 19.54 -4.04 10.60
N ARG A 98 20.42 -3.09 10.30
CA ARG A 98 20.02 -1.76 9.85
C ARG A 98 19.64 -1.74 8.37
N GLU A 99 20.26 -2.58 7.57
CA GLU A 99 20.05 -2.64 6.12
C GLU A 99 18.92 -3.59 5.75
N VAL A 100 18.01 -3.13 4.89
CA VAL A 100 16.89 -3.92 4.41
C VAL A 100 16.79 -3.91 2.88
N THR A 101 16.14 -4.92 2.32
CA THR A 101 15.52 -4.85 1.00
C THR A 101 14.02 -4.65 1.17
N THR A 102 13.37 -4.02 0.19
CA THR A 102 11.95 -3.69 0.32
C THR A 102 11.14 -4.14 -0.89
N ILE A 103 9.86 -4.35 -0.65
CA ILE A 103 8.84 -4.47 -1.71
C ILE A 103 7.79 -3.42 -1.44
N GLY A 104 7.52 -2.56 -2.45
CA GLY A 104 6.40 -1.64 -2.46
C GLY A 104 5.31 -2.13 -3.39
N TYR A 105 4.12 -2.43 -2.85
CA TYR A 105 3.02 -2.96 -3.63
C TYR A 105 1.89 -1.93 -3.79
N CYS A 106 1.52 -1.62 -5.05
CA CYS A 106 0.43 -0.70 -5.42
C CYS A 106 0.62 0.67 -4.73
N LEU A 107 -0.36 1.18 -3.98
CA LEU A 107 -0.26 2.43 -3.21
C LEU A 107 0.92 2.41 -2.20
N GLY A 108 1.22 1.25 -1.63
CA GLY A 108 2.42 1.05 -0.80
C GLY A 108 3.71 1.27 -1.60
N GLY A 109 3.69 1.01 -2.91
CA GLY A 109 4.80 1.33 -3.81
C GLY A 109 4.94 2.83 -4.06
N SER A 110 3.84 3.57 -4.25
CA SER A 110 3.90 5.04 -4.37
C SER A 110 4.45 5.68 -3.09
N LEU A 111 4.04 5.17 -1.92
CA LEU A 111 4.61 5.58 -0.63
C LEU A 111 6.10 5.23 -0.53
N MET A 112 6.49 4.03 -0.96
CA MET A 112 7.89 3.58 -0.98
C MET A 112 8.75 4.48 -1.86
N ALA A 113 8.32 4.81 -3.07
CA ALA A 113 9.04 5.69 -3.98
C ALA A 113 9.22 7.11 -3.37
N THR A 114 8.15 7.65 -2.78
CA THR A 114 8.19 8.94 -2.06
C THR A 114 9.19 8.89 -0.90
N THR A 115 9.14 7.81 -0.11
CA THR A 115 10.03 7.62 1.04
C THR A 115 11.48 7.45 0.62
N LEU A 116 11.77 6.70 -0.44
CA LEU A 116 13.13 6.54 -0.98
C LEU A 116 13.71 7.87 -1.47
N ALA A 117 12.90 8.69 -2.13
CA ALA A 117 13.32 10.02 -2.55
C ALA A 117 13.61 10.94 -1.35
N TYR A 118 12.76 10.89 -0.31
CA TYR A 118 12.98 11.59 0.96
C TYR A 118 14.27 11.11 1.64
N MET A 119 14.44 9.80 1.82
CA MET A 119 15.62 9.20 2.43
C MET A 119 16.90 9.56 1.68
N GLY A 120 16.86 9.53 0.33
CA GLY A 120 17.98 9.95 -0.51
C GLY A 120 18.36 11.41 -0.29
N ALA A 121 17.40 12.30 -0.14
CA ALA A 121 17.62 13.72 0.12
C ALA A 121 18.24 14.00 1.50
N ILE A 122 17.88 13.23 2.52
CA ILE A 122 18.43 13.39 3.88
C ILE A 122 19.65 12.50 4.19
N GLY A 123 20.07 11.65 3.22
CA GLY A 123 21.22 10.76 3.39
C GLY A 123 20.94 9.51 4.23
N ASP A 124 19.68 9.09 4.37
CA ASP A 124 19.32 7.81 5.01
C ASP A 124 19.46 6.68 3.98
N ASP A 125 20.34 5.73 4.24
CA ASP A 125 20.74 4.68 3.31
C ASP A 125 20.31 3.27 3.75
N ARG A 126 19.36 3.16 4.69
CA ARG A 126 18.92 1.87 5.26
C ARG A 126 18.31 0.92 4.23
N ILE A 127 17.62 1.42 3.22
CA ILE A 127 17.10 0.60 2.12
C ILE A 127 18.20 0.44 1.06
N LYS A 128 18.52 -0.80 0.71
CA LYS A 128 19.61 -1.11 -0.25
C LYS A 128 19.14 -1.57 -1.62
N ALA A 129 17.91 -2.04 -1.71
CA ALA A 129 17.23 -2.35 -2.97
C ALA A 129 15.73 -2.35 -2.74
N THR A 130 14.97 -2.09 -3.78
CA THR A 130 13.50 -2.15 -3.75
C THR A 130 12.95 -2.81 -5.00
N THR A 131 11.86 -3.55 -4.82
CA THR A 131 11.04 -4.09 -5.92
C THR A 131 9.66 -3.46 -5.85
N PHE A 132 9.13 -3.03 -6.98
CA PHE A 132 7.77 -2.51 -7.08
C PHE A 132 6.86 -3.52 -7.76
N PHE A 133 5.75 -3.85 -7.10
CA PHE A 133 4.67 -4.64 -7.66
C PHE A 133 3.50 -3.73 -7.99
N THR A 134 3.14 -3.62 -9.29
CA THR A 134 2.00 -2.83 -9.76
C THR A 134 1.92 -1.43 -9.13
N ALA A 135 3.07 -0.79 -8.92
CA ALA A 135 3.17 0.53 -8.33
C ALA A 135 3.12 1.62 -9.39
N GLN A 136 2.50 2.75 -9.05
CA GLN A 136 2.41 3.91 -9.92
C GLN A 136 3.12 5.10 -9.29
N VAL A 137 3.99 5.75 -10.06
CA VAL A 137 4.70 6.98 -9.66
C VAL A 137 4.43 8.12 -10.65
N ASP A 138 4.09 7.80 -11.90
CA ASP A 138 3.62 8.74 -12.92
C ASP A 138 2.12 8.49 -13.16
N PHE A 139 1.32 9.50 -12.88
CA PHE A 139 -0.14 9.47 -12.95
C PHE A 139 -0.68 10.20 -14.19
N SER A 140 0.14 10.45 -15.21
CA SER A 140 -0.27 11.09 -16.47
C SER A 140 -1.33 10.27 -17.21
N GLU A 141 -1.32 8.94 -17.06
CA GLU A 141 -2.32 8.03 -17.61
C GLU A 141 -2.98 7.22 -16.48
N PRO A 142 -3.93 7.81 -15.72
CA PRO A 142 -4.54 7.18 -14.56
C PRO A 142 -5.54 6.06 -14.91
N GLY A 143 -5.69 5.75 -16.20
CA GLY A 143 -6.64 4.76 -16.70
C GLY A 143 -8.10 5.18 -16.44
N GLU A 144 -8.97 4.19 -16.24
CA GLU A 144 -10.41 4.42 -16.04
C GLU A 144 -10.73 5.24 -14.79
N LEU A 145 -9.83 5.27 -13.79
CA LEU A 145 -10.00 6.12 -12.61
C LEU A 145 -10.01 7.62 -12.92
N GLY A 146 -9.40 8.03 -14.04
CA GLY A 146 -9.35 9.43 -14.47
C GLY A 146 -10.73 10.08 -14.64
N VAL A 147 -11.78 9.30 -14.93
CA VAL A 147 -13.15 9.82 -15.07
C VAL A 147 -13.78 10.28 -13.75
N PHE A 148 -13.20 9.90 -12.62
CA PHE A 148 -13.69 10.25 -11.28
C PHE A 148 -12.83 11.33 -10.59
N ILE A 149 -11.87 11.94 -11.29
CA ILE A 149 -10.84 12.81 -10.68
C ILE A 149 -10.93 14.24 -11.25
N ASP A 150 -12.13 14.77 -11.44
CA ASP A 150 -12.33 16.20 -11.68
C ASP A 150 -12.53 16.98 -10.38
N ASP A 151 -12.42 18.31 -10.44
CA ASP A 151 -12.50 19.18 -9.27
C ASP A 151 -13.85 19.08 -8.53
N ASP A 152 -14.95 18.96 -9.25
CA ASP A 152 -16.29 18.91 -8.68
C ASP A 152 -16.50 17.60 -7.94
N GLN A 153 -16.09 16.48 -8.53
CA GLN A 153 -16.19 15.16 -7.92
C GLN A 153 -15.27 15.04 -6.69
N LEU A 154 -14.03 15.52 -6.78
CA LEU A 154 -13.11 15.51 -5.64
C LEU A 154 -13.62 16.39 -4.50
N THR A 155 -14.14 17.57 -4.80
CA THR A 155 -14.71 18.47 -3.79
C THR A 155 -15.91 17.82 -3.10
N HIS A 156 -16.78 17.16 -3.85
CA HIS A 156 -17.92 16.44 -3.27
C HIS A 156 -17.44 15.28 -2.38
N LEU A 157 -16.48 14.49 -2.85
CA LEU A 157 -15.90 13.39 -2.09
C LEU A 157 -15.26 13.87 -0.77
N GLU A 158 -14.53 14.99 -0.82
CA GLU A 158 -13.93 15.63 0.37
C GLU A 158 -14.98 16.04 1.38
N GLN A 159 -16.10 16.65 0.95
CA GLN A 159 -17.20 17.00 1.83
C GLN A 159 -17.82 15.76 2.53
N VAL A 160 -17.97 14.66 1.80
CA VAL A 160 -18.49 13.40 2.37
C VAL A 160 -17.51 12.84 3.40
N MET A 161 -16.22 12.81 3.07
CA MET A 161 -15.18 12.33 3.97
C MET A 161 -15.05 13.18 5.24
N ASP A 162 -15.09 14.50 5.11
CA ASP A 162 -14.98 15.45 6.24
C ASP A 162 -16.14 15.30 7.24
N GLN A 163 -17.35 15.03 6.74
CA GLN A 163 -18.51 14.82 7.61
C GLN A 163 -18.41 13.52 8.42
N LYS A 164 -17.81 12.48 7.86
CA LYS A 164 -17.75 11.15 8.45
C LYS A 164 -16.43 10.86 9.17
N GLY A 165 -15.37 11.60 8.83
CA GLY A 165 -14.01 11.41 9.33
C GLY A 165 -13.23 10.30 8.61
N TYR A 166 -13.80 9.68 7.57
CA TYR A 166 -13.14 8.69 6.70
C TYR A 166 -13.95 8.46 5.41
N LEU A 167 -13.30 7.91 4.39
CA LEU A 167 -14.01 7.30 3.26
C LEU A 167 -14.40 5.87 3.64
N ASP A 168 -15.68 5.55 3.45
CA ASP A 168 -16.19 4.19 3.71
C ASP A 168 -15.64 3.20 2.68
N GLY A 169 -15.22 2.04 3.16
CA GLY A 169 -14.77 0.96 2.29
C GLY A 169 -15.82 0.48 1.28
N ALA A 170 -17.11 0.59 1.61
CA ALA A 170 -18.21 0.24 0.69
C ALA A 170 -18.28 1.20 -0.51
N GLU A 171 -18.03 2.48 -0.33
CA GLU A 171 -17.99 3.47 -1.41
C GLU A 171 -16.80 3.22 -2.34
N MET A 172 -15.64 2.91 -1.77
CA MET A 172 -14.45 2.51 -2.52
C MET A 172 -14.69 1.22 -3.31
N ALA A 173 -15.24 0.19 -2.66
CA ALA A 173 -15.57 -1.08 -3.30
C ALA A 173 -16.60 -0.91 -4.44
N SER A 174 -17.58 -0.02 -4.26
CA SER A 174 -18.57 0.28 -5.30
C SER A 174 -17.91 0.87 -6.55
N SER A 175 -16.99 1.82 -6.38
CA SER A 175 -16.25 2.42 -7.49
C SER A 175 -15.42 1.39 -8.25
N PHE A 176 -14.67 0.55 -7.54
CA PHE A 176 -13.90 -0.54 -8.17
C PHE A 176 -14.78 -1.58 -8.85
N ASN A 177 -15.91 -1.95 -8.26
CA ASN A 177 -16.86 -2.90 -8.88
C ASN A 177 -17.46 -2.34 -10.16
N MET A 178 -17.71 -1.04 -10.25
CA MET A 178 -18.19 -0.39 -11.47
C MET A 178 -17.14 -0.44 -12.59
N LEU A 179 -15.88 -0.17 -12.28
CA LEU A 179 -14.78 -0.20 -13.24
C LEU A 179 -14.49 -1.63 -13.76
N ARG A 180 -14.74 -2.66 -12.94
CA ARG A 180 -14.50 -4.07 -13.27
C ARG A 180 -15.81 -4.88 -13.32
N ALA A 181 -16.92 -4.24 -13.71
CA ALA A 181 -18.26 -4.86 -13.69
C ALA A 181 -18.34 -6.18 -14.48
N ASN A 182 -17.62 -6.31 -15.59
CA ASN A 182 -17.60 -7.54 -16.37
C ASN A 182 -17.01 -8.73 -15.58
N ASP A 183 -15.94 -8.49 -14.82
CA ASP A 183 -15.26 -9.54 -14.05
C ASP A 183 -15.94 -9.79 -12.71
N LEU A 184 -16.34 -8.72 -12.02
CA LEU A 184 -16.79 -8.79 -10.62
C LEU A 184 -18.31 -8.92 -10.45
N ILE A 185 -19.09 -8.61 -11.49
CA ILE A 185 -20.56 -8.66 -11.43
C ILE A 185 -21.10 -9.59 -12.50
N TRP A 186 -20.92 -9.25 -13.79
CA TRP A 186 -21.56 -9.96 -14.88
C TRP A 186 -21.10 -11.39 -15.05
N SER A 187 -19.84 -11.70 -14.79
CA SER A 187 -19.34 -13.06 -14.81
C SER A 187 -20.09 -13.97 -13.82
N PHE A 188 -20.36 -13.47 -12.60
CA PHE A 188 -21.13 -14.21 -11.60
C PHE A 188 -22.61 -14.30 -11.96
N VAL A 189 -23.22 -13.22 -12.48
CA VAL A 189 -24.62 -13.25 -12.95
C VAL A 189 -24.79 -14.32 -14.02
N VAL A 190 -23.91 -14.34 -15.03
CA VAL A 190 -24.02 -15.31 -16.12
C VAL A 190 -23.75 -16.74 -15.63
N ASN A 191 -22.63 -16.99 -14.95
CA ASN A 191 -22.26 -18.36 -14.60
C ASN A 191 -23.10 -18.94 -13.46
N ASN A 192 -23.31 -18.18 -12.37
CA ASN A 192 -23.96 -18.73 -11.18
C ASN A 192 -25.48 -18.57 -11.23
N TYR A 193 -25.99 -17.39 -11.62
CA TYR A 193 -27.44 -17.16 -11.64
C TYR A 193 -28.10 -17.71 -12.92
N LEU A 194 -27.60 -17.35 -14.12
CA LEU A 194 -28.25 -17.77 -15.37
C LEU A 194 -27.93 -19.21 -15.75
N MET A 195 -26.68 -19.67 -15.55
CA MET A 195 -26.24 -21.02 -15.91
C MET A 195 -26.35 -22.02 -14.75
N GLY A 196 -26.68 -21.58 -13.55
CA GLY A 196 -26.85 -22.44 -12.38
C GLY A 196 -25.57 -23.17 -11.94
N LYS A 197 -24.40 -22.67 -12.30
CA LYS A 197 -23.13 -23.25 -11.85
C LYS A 197 -22.88 -22.88 -10.39
N ASP A 198 -22.33 -23.82 -9.61
CA ASP A 198 -21.88 -23.52 -8.27
C ASP A 198 -20.78 -22.42 -8.29
N PRO A 199 -20.81 -21.47 -7.34
CA PRO A 199 -19.75 -20.48 -7.21
C PRO A 199 -18.40 -21.20 -7.02
N PHE A 200 -17.42 -20.81 -7.80
CA PHE A 200 -16.05 -21.27 -7.59
C PHE A 200 -15.55 -20.75 -6.26
N PRO A 201 -15.09 -21.62 -5.33
CA PRO A 201 -14.55 -21.19 -4.06
C PRO A 201 -13.24 -20.42 -4.30
N PHE A 202 -13.34 -19.11 -4.20
CA PHE A 202 -12.26 -18.19 -4.55
C PHE A 202 -11.91 -17.33 -3.33
N ASP A 203 -10.77 -17.62 -2.70
CA ASP A 203 -10.27 -16.96 -1.48
C ASP A 203 -10.09 -15.45 -1.66
N LEU A 204 -9.73 -15.00 -2.87
CA LEU A 204 -9.58 -13.60 -3.22
C LEU A 204 -10.89 -12.80 -3.06
N LEU A 205 -12.06 -13.42 -3.23
CA LEU A 205 -13.35 -12.73 -3.07
C LEU A 205 -13.57 -12.25 -1.64
N PHE A 206 -13.17 -13.05 -0.66
CA PHE A 206 -13.24 -12.63 0.75
C PHE A 206 -12.35 -11.42 1.00
N TRP A 207 -11.10 -11.47 0.54
CA TRP A 207 -10.17 -10.33 0.65
C TRP A 207 -10.71 -9.09 -0.05
N ASN A 208 -11.27 -9.22 -1.24
CA ASN A 208 -11.85 -8.09 -2.00
C ASN A 208 -13.05 -7.46 -1.28
N ALA A 209 -13.84 -8.27 -0.58
CA ALA A 209 -14.97 -7.80 0.22
C ALA A 209 -14.55 -7.20 1.58
N ASP A 210 -13.36 -7.53 2.07
CA ASP A 210 -12.80 -7.03 3.34
C ASP A 210 -12.16 -5.63 3.14
N ALA A 211 -12.98 -4.69 2.70
CA ALA A 211 -12.57 -3.35 2.36
C ALA A 211 -12.10 -2.54 3.59
N THR A 212 -11.20 -1.60 3.36
CA THR A 212 -10.69 -0.68 4.37
C THR A 212 -11.20 0.73 4.13
N ARG A 213 -11.10 1.56 5.15
CA ARG A 213 -11.38 2.99 5.12
C ARG A 213 -10.12 3.77 4.84
N MET A 214 -10.27 5.04 4.47
CA MET A 214 -9.15 5.95 4.27
C MET A 214 -9.36 7.26 5.02
N PRO A 215 -8.33 7.80 5.71
CA PRO A 215 -8.41 9.11 6.35
C PRO A 215 -8.58 10.20 5.29
N PRO A 216 -9.44 11.21 5.54
CA PRO A 216 -9.74 12.25 4.56
C PRO A 216 -8.51 12.98 4.05
N LYS A 217 -7.64 13.45 4.95
CA LYS A 217 -6.46 14.25 4.58
C LYS A 217 -5.47 13.46 3.71
N MET A 218 -5.20 12.21 4.08
CA MET A 218 -4.32 11.34 3.29
C MET A 218 -4.93 11.06 1.92
N HIS A 219 -6.23 10.74 1.87
CA HIS A 219 -6.91 10.37 0.63
C HIS A 219 -7.05 11.57 -0.32
N SER A 220 -7.46 12.73 0.19
CA SER A 220 -7.52 13.96 -0.60
C SER A 220 -6.15 14.34 -1.18
N PHE A 221 -5.10 14.26 -0.37
CA PHE A 221 -3.73 14.48 -0.84
C PHE A 221 -3.37 13.51 -2.00
N TYR A 222 -3.63 12.22 -1.84
CA TYR A 222 -3.33 11.21 -2.85
C TYR A 222 -4.06 11.48 -4.18
N LEU A 223 -5.36 11.78 -4.11
CA LEU A 223 -6.16 12.06 -5.30
C LEU A 223 -5.78 13.39 -5.97
N ARG A 224 -5.56 14.45 -5.20
CA ARG A 224 -5.25 15.78 -5.76
C ARG A 224 -3.80 15.90 -6.21
N GLU A 225 -2.84 15.55 -5.35
CA GLU A 225 -1.44 15.77 -5.65
C GLU A 225 -0.87 14.74 -6.62
N MET A 226 -1.30 13.48 -6.54
CA MET A 226 -0.79 12.42 -7.41
C MET A 226 -1.69 12.23 -8.64
N TYR A 227 -2.95 11.85 -8.48
CA TYR A 227 -3.81 11.56 -9.63
C TYR A 227 -4.18 12.79 -10.46
N GLN A 228 -4.57 13.89 -9.84
CA GLN A 228 -5.05 15.06 -10.57
C GLN A 228 -3.90 15.90 -11.12
N ARG A 229 -2.86 16.14 -10.31
CA ARG A 229 -1.76 17.07 -10.63
C ARG A 229 -0.49 16.37 -11.09
N ASN A 230 -0.36 15.09 -10.83
CA ASN A 230 0.83 14.29 -11.13
C ASN A 230 2.12 14.86 -10.51
N HIS A 231 2.03 15.47 -9.34
CA HIS A 231 3.12 16.21 -8.70
C HIS A 231 4.25 15.30 -8.18
N LEU A 232 4.04 13.97 -8.10
CA LEU A 232 5.09 13.05 -7.63
C LEU A 232 6.30 13.04 -8.58
N ILE A 233 6.09 13.21 -9.88
CA ILE A 233 7.18 13.28 -10.87
C ILE A 233 7.83 14.66 -10.98
N GLU A 234 7.19 15.69 -10.39
CA GLU A 234 7.72 17.06 -10.46
C GLU A 234 8.65 17.34 -9.28
N PRO A 235 9.96 17.58 -9.51
CA PRO A 235 10.90 17.79 -8.42
C PRO A 235 10.50 18.93 -7.47
N GLY A 236 10.32 18.59 -6.19
CA GLY A 236 9.99 19.55 -5.14
C GLY A 236 8.53 20.00 -5.07
N ALA A 237 7.65 19.56 -5.96
CA ALA A 237 6.24 19.90 -5.93
C ALA A 237 5.55 19.32 -4.67
N ILE A 238 5.89 18.08 -4.30
CA ILE A 238 5.49 17.46 -3.03
C ILE A 238 6.60 17.64 -1.99
N LYS A 239 6.21 17.91 -0.74
CA LYS A 239 7.13 17.99 0.40
C LYS A 239 6.74 16.98 1.48
N MET A 240 7.75 16.35 2.06
CA MET A 240 7.64 15.47 3.23
C MET A 240 8.62 15.93 4.31
N ASN A 241 8.14 16.18 5.51
CA ASN A 241 8.92 16.77 6.62
C ASN A 241 9.67 18.06 6.19
N GLY A 242 9.04 18.86 5.32
CA GLY A 242 9.63 20.08 4.77
C GLY A 242 10.68 19.86 3.66
N VAL A 243 11.02 18.61 3.32
CA VAL A 243 11.96 18.27 2.25
C VAL A 243 11.21 18.07 0.93
N GLY A 244 11.65 18.74 -0.12
CA GLY A 244 11.10 18.56 -1.46
C GLY A 244 11.40 17.17 -2.00
N ILE A 245 10.38 16.48 -2.47
CA ILE A 245 10.51 15.14 -3.05
C ILE A 245 10.98 15.26 -4.50
N ASP A 246 12.06 14.56 -4.80
CA ASP A 246 12.61 14.44 -6.13
C ASP A 246 13.01 12.98 -6.36
N LEU A 247 12.31 12.30 -7.26
CA LEU A 247 12.55 10.87 -7.55
C LEU A 247 13.97 10.60 -8.08
N SER A 248 14.66 11.62 -8.60
CA SER A 248 16.07 11.49 -9.00
C SER A 248 17.01 11.23 -7.80
N ASN A 249 16.56 11.44 -6.57
CA ASN A 249 17.29 11.11 -5.34
C ASN A 249 17.23 9.62 -4.99
N VAL A 250 16.40 8.82 -5.66
CA VAL A 250 16.38 7.36 -5.50
C VAL A 250 17.63 6.78 -6.15
N LYS A 251 18.57 6.29 -5.35
CA LYS A 251 19.89 5.80 -5.79
C LYS A 251 20.05 4.28 -5.60
N VAL A 252 19.10 3.64 -5.00
CA VAL A 252 19.11 2.18 -4.79
C VAL A 252 18.73 1.46 -6.08
N PRO A 253 19.20 0.21 -6.29
CA PRO A 253 18.68 -0.66 -7.34
C PRO A 253 17.16 -0.80 -7.22
N VAL A 254 16.47 -0.65 -8.34
CA VAL A 254 15.01 -0.74 -8.45
C VAL A 254 14.66 -1.81 -9.47
N GLU A 255 13.77 -2.73 -9.09
CA GLU A 255 13.13 -3.68 -9.98
C GLU A 255 11.63 -3.38 -10.06
N THR A 256 11.06 -3.53 -11.26
CA THR A 256 9.62 -3.35 -11.52
C THR A 256 9.10 -4.56 -12.29
N ASP A 257 7.88 -4.97 -12.01
CA ASP A 257 7.12 -5.97 -12.77
C ASP A 257 6.44 -5.34 -13.99
#